data_0e8ddbac495b2cb1c45de67798ed08fe
#
_entry.id   0e8ddbac495b2cb1c45de67798ed08fe
#
_cell.length_a   1.000
_cell.length_b   1.000
_cell.length_c   1.000
_cell.angle_alpha   90.00
_cell.angle_beta   90.00
_cell.angle_gamma   90.00
#
_symmetry.space_group_name_H-M   'P 1'
#
loop_
_entity.id
_entity.type
_entity.pdbx_description
1 polymer ?
#
loop_
_entity_poly.entity_id
_entity_poly.type
_entity_poly.pdbx_seq_one_letter_code
_entity_poly.pdbx_strand_id
1 'polypeptide(L)'
;MEKNKPISVAFEDIRNNPDFIEHSEYRFINDDLGMVISFQAMGFRLFRTQQPYRAKEGRIVRIMQGKGRISINLIEYEATAHDIIIIPDNSLIEISEVSPDYEFQVIMPTANFLPVLQNSILSEAYTRNGIRLSCNNEEWAHISSFFSLLWNILHCLPYRRGAVQHLIVSLLYNLKYIHEHTCKSTPSRLSRQEELFRRFIALVNQHSKHERSVNFYADKLC
;
A
#
# COMPACT_ATOMS: atom_id res chain seq x y z
N MET A 1 -17.16 10.91 -21.25
CA MET A 1 -15.91 11.12 -20.49
C MET A 1 -15.07 9.88 -20.72
N GLU A 2 -13.98 9.98 -21.48
CA GLU A 2 -13.01 8.91 -21.56
C GLU A 2 -12.42 8.69 -20.16
N LYS A 3 -12.64 7.50 -19.59
CA LYS A 3 -11.99 7.12 -18.34
C LYS A 3 -10.50 7.02 -18.62
N ASN A 4 -9.69 7.79 -17.92
CA ASN A 4 -8.24 7.73 -18.03
C ASN A 4 -7.78 6.27 -17.87
N LYS A 5 -7.02 5.78 -18.84
CA LYS A 5 -6.45 4.43 -18.76
C LYS A 5 -5.45 4.38 -17.61
N PRO A 6 -5.45 3.32 -16.78
CA PRO A 6 -4.50 3.21 -15.68
C PRO A 6 -3.05 3.24 -16.17
N ILE A 7 -2.22 4.07 -15.53
CA ILE A 7 -0.78 4.09 -15.77
C ILE A 7 -0.14 3.01 -14.91
N SER A 8 0.60 2.10 -15.52
CA SER A 8 1.36 1.10 -14.77
C SER A 8 2.59 1.77 -14.15
N VAL A 9 2.79 1.57 -12.84
CA VAL A 9 3.94 2.08 -12.10
C VAL A 9 4.63 0.90 -11.44
N ALA A 10 5.74 0.48 -12.02
CA ALA A 10 6.63 -0.51 -11.45
C ALA A 10 7.73 0.16 -10.60
N PHE A 11 8.37 -0.63 -9.77
CA PHE A 11 9.50 -0.20 -8.96
C PHE A 11 10.62 0.42 -9.79
N GLU A 12 10.92 -0.16 -10.96
CA GLU A 12 11.92 0.33 -11.90
C GLU A 12 11.56 1.70 -12.48
N ASP A 13 10.28 1.97 -12.71
CA ASP A 13 9.82 3.28 -13.20
C ASP A 13 10.12 4.37 -12.17
N ILE A 14 9.95 4.06 -10.88
CA ILE A 14 10.27 4.97 -9.78
C ILE A 14 11.78 5.14 -9.66
N ARG A 15 12.55 4.04 -9.71
CA ARG A 15 14.01 4.04 -9.60
C ARG A 15 14.67 4.91 -10.66
N ASN A 16 14.17 4.85 -11.88
CA ASN A 16 14.75 5.54 -13.04
C ASN A 16 14.16 6.94 -13.29
N ASN A 17 13.21 7.40 -12.46
CA ASN A 17 12.61 8.71 -12.62
C ASN A 17 13.59 9.81 -12.21
N PRO A 18 13.93 10.79 -13.08
CA PRO A 18 14.85 11.88 -12.77
C PRO A 18 14.43 12.70 -11.54
N ASP A 19 13.13 13.02 -11.42
CA ASP A 19 12.60 13.76 -10.26
C ASP A 19 12.83 12.99 -8.95
N PHE A 20 12.92 11.67 -9.02
CA PHE A 20 13.23 10.82 -7.88
C PHE A 20 14.74 10.78 -7.57
N ILE A 21 15.58 10.98 -8.57
CA ILE A 21 17.04 10.95 -8.43
C ILE A 21 17.56 12.21 -7.72
N GLU A 22 16.93 13.37 -7.94
CA GLU A 22 17.36 14.67 -7.41
C GLU A 22 17.19 14.81 -5.88
N HIS A 23 16.33 14.01 -5.25
CA HIS A 23 15.97 14.11 -3.82
C HIS A 23 16.46 12.92 -3.00
N SER A 24 17.74 12.58 -3.14
CA SER A 24 18.33 11.38 -2.50
C SER A 24 18.31 11.42 -0.97
N GLU A 25 18.20 12.59 -0.35
CA GLU A 25 18.11 12.77 1.10
C GLU A 25 16.76 12.31 1.70
N TYR A 26 15.71 12.21 0.88
CA TYR A 26 14.36 11.79 1.32
C TYR A 26 13.99 10.39 0.85
N ARG A 27 14.89 9.69 0.15
CA ARG A 27 14.63 8.38 -0.42
C ARG A 27 15.81 7.44 -0.26
N PHE A 28 15.49 6.16 -0.18
CA PHE A 28 16.42 5.05 -0.38
C PHE A 28 15.84 4.11 -1.42
N ILE A 29 16.67 3.58 -2.33
CA ILE A 29 16.25 2.59 -3.31
C ILE A 29 17.42 1.69 -3.69
N ASN A 30 17.17 0.37 -3.67
CA ASN A 30 18.09 -0.66 -4.16
C ASN A 30 17.30 -1.79 -4.84
N ASP A 31 17.90 -2.93 -5.11
CA ASP A 31 17.25 -4.07 -5.77
C ASP A 31 16.21 -4.79 -4.87
N ASP A 32 16.24 -4.57 -3.57
CA ASP A 32 15.37 -5.22 -2.59
C ASP A 32 14.12 -4.38 -2.25
N LEU A 33 14.30 -3.07 -2.10
CA LEU A 33 13.19 -2.18 -1.70
C LEU A 33 13.45 -0.71 -2.03
N GLY A 34 12.36 0.06 -2.03
CA GLY A 34 12.38 1.51 -1.97
C GLY A 34 11.76 2.00 -0.66
N MET A 35 12.27 3.12 -0.15
CA MET A 35 11.69 3.84 0.97
C MET A 35 11.73 5.34 0.70
N VAL A 36 10.61 6.01 0.95
CA VAL A 36 10.49 7.48 0.88
C VAL A 36 10.05 7.98 2.25
N ILE A 37 10.74 8.96 2.79
CA ILE A 37 10.47 9.53 4.12
C ILE A 37 9.80 10.91 4.09
N SER A 38 9.73 11.57 2.93
CA SER A 38 8.94 12.78 2.73
C SER A 38 8.42 12.83 1.31
N PHE A 39 7.10 12.75 1.17
CA PHE A 39 6.47 12.84 -0.13
C PHE A 39 6.38 14.28 -0.63
N GLN A 40 6.14 15.25 0.27
CA GLN A 40 6.11 16.66 -0.11
C GLN A 40 7.46 17.15 -0.66
N ALA A 41 8.57 16.74 -0.01
CA ALA A 41 9.91 17.09 -0.47
C ALA A 41 10.24 16.48 -1.84
N MET A 42 9.69 15.28 -2.13
CA MET A 42 9.85 14.60 -3.42
C MET A 42 9.03 15.24 -4.56
N GLY A 43 8.14 16.17 -4.22
CA GLY A 43 7.22 16.80 -5.16
C GLY A 43 6.10 15.86 -5.67
N PHE A 44 4.88 16.38 -5.71
CA PHE A 44 3.66 15.67 -6.18
C PHE A 44 3.70 15.24 -7.67
N ARG A 45 4.85 15.27 -8.32
CA ARG A 45 4.97 15.03 -9.77
C ARG A 45 4.77 13.58 -10.17
N LEU A 46 4.98 12.63 -9.24
CA LEU A 46 4.86 11.20 -9.52
C LEU A 46 3.41 10.72 -9.60
N PHE A 47 2.50 11.36 -8.86
CA PHE A 47 1.10 10.97 -8.81
C PHE A 47 0.20 12.17 -9.04
N ARG A 48 -0.58 12.13 -10.12
CA ARG A 48 -1.61 13.12 -10.39
C ARG A 48 -2.91 12.70 -9.71
N THR A 49 -3.59 13.65 -9.10
CA THR A 49 -4.96 13.41 -8.60
C THR A 49 -5.89 13.04 -9.75
N GLN A 50 -6.90 12.20 -9.48
CA GLN A 50 -7.89 11.73 -10.45
C GLN A 50 -7.29 10.92 -11.64
N GLN A 51 -6.06 10.47 -11.51
CA GLN A 51 -5.42 9.55 -12.43
C GLN A 51 -5.28 8.17 -11.76
N PRO A 52 -5.85 7.10 -12.33
CA PRO A 52 -5.64 5.76 -11.81
C PRO A 52 -4.24 5.24 -12.15
N TYR A 53 -3.61 4.59 -11.17
CA TYR A 53 -2.30 3.95 -11.28
C TYR A 53 -2.41 2.47 -10.93
N ARG A 54 -1.67 1.63 -11.63
CA ARG A 54 -1.49 0.23 -11.25
C ARG A 54 -0.13 0.06 -10.58
N ALA A 55 -0.12 -0.09 -9.28
CA ALA A 55 1.08 -0.38 -8.50
C ALA A 55 1.48 -1.84 -8.68
N LYS A 56 2.65 -2.11 -9.23
CA LYS A 56 3.15 -3.47 -9.44
C LYS A 56 3.55 -4.14 -8.13
N GLU A 57 4.20 -3.41 -7.26
CA GLU A 57 4.68 -3.88 -5.97
C GLU A 57 3.76 -3.42 -4.83
N GLY A 58 3.71 -4.24 -3.77
CA GLY A 58 3.01 -3.90 -2.54
C GLY A 58 3.66 -2.72 -1.82
N ARG A 59 2.87 -1.99 -1.02
CA ARG A 59 3.33 -0.79 -0.33
C ARG A 59 2.77 -0.72 1.08
N ILE A 60 3.60 -0.25 2.01
CA ILE A 60 3.19 0.14 3.36
C ILE A 60 3.35 1.65 3.43
N VAL A 61 2.22 2.35 3.52
CA VAL A 61 2.17 3.81 3.57
C VAL A 61 1.76 4.24 4.97
N ARG A 62 2.46 5.20 5.57
CA ARG A 62 2.00 5.86 6.78
C ARG A 62 1.73 7.32 6.54
N ILE A 63 0.58 7.82 7.00
CA ILE A 63 0.17 9.21 6.84
C ILE A 63 0.69 10.01 8.02
N MET A 64 1.55 10.97 7.74
CA MET A 64 2.23 11.78 8.74
C MET A 64 1.40 13.01 9.12
N GLN A 65 0.76 13.63 8.13
CA GLN A 65 0.03 14.86 8.28
C GLN A 65 -1.05 14.99 7.19
N GLY A 66 -2.04 15.84 7.44
CA GLY A 66 -3.10 16.15 6.50
C GLY A 66 -4.12 15.03 6.35
N LYS A 67 -4.91 15.13 5.29
CA LYS A 67 -5.94 14.16 4.92
C LYS A 67 -6.02 14.00 3.41
N GLY A 68 -6.39 12.81 2.97
CA GLY A 68 -6.58 12.50 1.56
C GLY A 68 -7.65 11.45 1.34
N ARG A 69 -8.21 11.41 0.14
CA ARG A 69 -9.11 10.37 -0.29
C ARG A 69 -8.42 9.52 -1.35
N ILE A 70 -8.24 8.24 -1.04
CA ILE A 70 -7.56 7.27 -1.89
C ILE A 70 -8.51 6.10 -2.18
N SER A 71 -8.57 5.68 -3.43
CA SER A 71 -9.23 4.43 -3.83
C SER A 71 -8.18 3.36 -4.09
N ILE A 72 -8.37 2.18 -3.47
CA ILE A 72 -7.54 1.00 -3.70
C ILE A 72 -8.46 -0.12 -4.18
N ASN A 73 -8.22 -0.60 -5.40
CA ASN A 73 -9.06 -1.61 -6.03
C ASN A 73 -10.56 -1.24 -5.98
N LEU A 74 -10.87 0.03 -6.26
CA LEU A 74 -12.22 0.63 -6.26
C LEU A 74 -12.87 0.78 -4.88
N ILE A 75 -12.17 0.48 -3.80
CA ILE A 75 -12.62 0.75 -2.44
C ILE A 75 -12.04 2.08 -1.99
N GLU A 76 -12.89 3.02 -1.59
CA GLU A 76 -12.49 4.34 -1.14
C GLU A 76 -12.11 4.33 0.35
N TYR A 77 -11.02 5.01 0.66
CA TYR A 77 -10.51 5.24 2.02
C TYR A 77 -10.29 6.73 2.21
N GLU A 78 -10.77 7.25 3.32
CA GLU A 78 -10.34 8.54 3.83
C GLU A 78 -9.12 8.34 4.72
N ALA A 79 -7.96 8.82 4.27
CA ALA A 79 -6.68 8.69 4.95
C ALA A 79 -6.36 9.96 5.71
N THR A 80 -6.04 9.85 6.99
CA THR A 80 -5.72 10.96 7.88
C THR A 80 -4.41 10.70 8.62
N ALA A 81 -3.86 11.71 9.28
CA ALA A 81 -2.69 11.54 10.12
C ALA A 81 -2.87 10.37 11.11
N HIS A 82 -1.81 9.61 11.34
CA HIS A 82 -1.76 8.37 12.13
C HIS A 82 -2.43 7.14 11.48
N ASP A 83 -2.83 7.23 10.22
CA ASP A 83 -3.26 6.06 9.47
C ASP A 83 -2.06 5.34 8.82
N ILE A 84 -2.16 4.01 8.79
CA ILE A 84 -1.32 3.14 7.97
C ILE A 84 -2.18 2.52 6.87
N ILE A 85 -1.70 2.59 5.64
CA ILE A 85 -2.37 1.97 4.50
C ILE A 85 -1.46 0.89 3.93
N ILE A 86 -1.96 -0.33 3.88
CA ILE A 86 -1.29 -1.45 3.21
C ILE A 86 -1.93 -1.62 1.85
N ILE A 87 -1.14 -1.47 0.81
CA ILE A 87 -1.56 -1.58 -0.58
C ILE A 87 -0.94 -2.87 -1.14
N PRO A 88 -1.75 -3.85 -1.55
CA PRO A 88 -1.26 -5.06 -2.17
C PRO A 88 -0.55 -4.81 -3.51
N ASP A 89 0.24 -5.79 -3.95
CA ASP A 89 0.80 -5.80 -5.29
C ASP A 89 -0.30 -5.85 -6.37
N ASN A 90 0.01 -5.33 -7.54
CA ASN A 90 -0.89 -5.21 -8.69
C ASN A 90 -2.20 -4.42 -8.43
N SER A 91 -2.26 -3.65 -7.34
CA SER A 91 -3.43 -2.84 -6.97
C SER A 91 -3.63 -1.67 -7.92
N LEU A 92 -4.92 -1.39 -8.19
CA LEU A 92 -5.34 -0.14 -8.82
C LEU A 92 -5.50 0.92 -7.74
N ILE A 93 -4.78 2.03 -7.87
CA ILE A 93 -4.76 3.13 -6.90
C ILE A 93 -5.19 4.40 -7.62
N GLU A 94 -6.07 5.17 -6.99
CA GLU A 94 -6.42 6.51 -7.44
C GLU A 94 -6.49 7.44 -6.22
N ILE A 95 -5.83 8.58 -6.32
CA ILE A 95 -5.90 9.65 -5.32
C ILE A 95 -6.88 10.70 -5.85
N SER A 96 -8.02 10.87 -5.18
CA SER A 96 -9.07 11.79 -5.63
C SER A 96 -8.76 13.21 -5.19
N GLU A 97 -8.40 13.40 -3.94
CA GLU A 97 -8.08 14.68 -3.33
C GLU A 97 -7.12 14.54 -2.15
N VAL A 98 -6.34 15.57 -1.90
CA VAL A 98 -5.46 15.66 -0.72
C VAL A 98 -5.45 17.10 -0.19
N SER A 99 -5.29 17.25 1.13
CA SER A 99 -5.06 18.57 1.74
C SER A 99 -3.67 19.11 1.38
N PRO A 100 -3.45 20.43 1.39
CA PRO A 100 -2.15 21.03 1.04
C PRO A 100 -0.98 20.57 1.92
N ASP A 101 -1.26 20.16 3.15
CA ASP A 101 -0.31 19.67 4.14
C ASP A 101 -0.19 18.13 4.15
N TYR A 102 -0.76 17.44 3.16
CA TYR A 102 -0.74 15.98 3.12
C TYR A 102 0.67 15.44 2.96
N GLU A 103 1.14 14.72 3.97
CA GLU A 103 2.48 14.15 4.02
C GLU A 103 2.41 12.67 4.38
N PHE A 104 3.17 11.84 3.65
CA PHE A 104 3.26 10.42 3.94
C PHE A 104 4.66 9.86 3.70
N GLN A 105 4.91 8.73 4.32
CA GLN A 105 6.09 7.91 4.10
C GLN A 105 5.67 6.55 3.54
N VAL A 106 6.53 5.96 2.73
CA VAL A 106 6.22 4.69 2.08
C VAL A 106 7.41 3.75 2.07
N ILE A 107 7.13 2.46 2.31
CA ILE A 107 8.05 1.34 2.12
C ILE A 107 7.48 0.49 0.97
N MET A 108 8.32 0.20 -0.03
CA MET A 108 7.99 -0.55 -1.24
C MET A 108 8.95 -1.74 -1.40
N PRO A 109 8.72 -2.87 -0.75
CA PRO A 109 9.54 -4.07 -0.93
C PRO A 109 9.26 -4.71 -2.29
N THR A 110 10.29 -5.23 -2.95
CA THR A 110 10.11 -6.03 -4.16
C THR A 110 9.60 -7.43 -3.82
N ALA A 111 8.93 -8.08 -4.78
CA ALA A 111 8.38 -9.43 -4.59
C ALA A 111 9.48 -10.47 -4.25
N ASN A 112 10.68 -10.29 -4.80
CA ASN A 112 11.83 -11.17 -4.54
C ASN A 112 12.45 -10.97 -3.16
N PHE A 113 12.26 -9.79 -2.56
CA PHE A 113 12.82 -9.48 -1.26
C PHE A 113 12.05 -10.11 -0.11
N LEU A 114 10.73 -10.22 -0.23
CA LEU A 114 9.85 -10.74 0.81
C LEU A 114 8.99 -11.93 0.33
N PRO A 115 9.59 -13.02 -0.14
CA PRO A 115 8.83 -14.18 -0.66
C PRO A 115 7.93 -14.83 0.42
N VAL A 116 8.26 -14.65 1.69
CA VAL A 116 7.50 -15.20 2.83
C VAL A 116 6.19 -14.43 3.09
N LEU A 117 6.09 -13.18 2.62
CA LEU A 117 4.94 -12.33 2.89
C LEU A 117 3.70 -12.68 2.08
N GLN A 118 3.87 -13.32 0.93
CA GLN A 118 2.75 -13.63 0.04
C GLN A 118 1.77 -14.64 0.64
N ASN A 119 2.18 -15.46 1.63
CA ASN A 119 1.37 -16.62 2.03
C ASN A 119 1.04 -16.78 3.53
N SER A 120 1.61 -16.02 4.46
CA SER A 120 1.47 -16.39 5.89
C SER A 120 1.21 -15.28 6.90
N ILE A 121 1.64 -14.06 6.68
CA ILE A 121 1.53 -13.01 7.70
C ILE A 121 0.23 -12.22 7.55
N LEU A 122 -0.13 -11.91 6.33
CA LEU A 122 -1.34 -11.17 6.02
C LEU A 122 -2.40 -12.15 5.48
N SER A 123 -3.60 -12.14 6.05
CA SER A 123 -4.71 -12.96 5.55
C SER A 123 -5.04 -12.63 4.08
N GLU A 124 -5.76 -13.51 3.38
CA GLU A 124 -6.20 -13.25 1.99
C GLU A 124 -6.93 -11.90 1.83
N ALA A 125 -7.60 -11.41 2.86
CA ALA A 125 -8.25 -10.10 2.85
C ALA A 125 -7.24 -8.95 2.73
N TYR A 126 -6.06 -9.08 3.35
CA TYR A 126 -4.98 -8.12 3.24
C TYR A 126 -4.36 -8.07 1.86
N THR A 127 -4.23 -9.23 1.24
CA THR A 127 -3.51 -9.35 -0.03
C THR A 127 -4.33 -8.88 -1.23
N ARG A 128 -5.65 -8.64 -1.07
CA ARG A 128 -6.53 -8.35 -2.21
C ARG A 128 -7.07 -6.93 -2.29
N ASN A 129 -7.43 -6.32 -1.15
CA ASN A 129 -8.22 -5.09 -1.17
C ASN A 129 -7.51 -3.86 -0.62
N GLY A 130 -6.32 -4.04 -0.05
CA GLY A 130 -5.71 -3.00 0.76
C GLY A 130 -6.39 -2.87 2.13
N ILE A 131 -5.73 -2.23 3.06
CA ILE A 131 -6.24 -2.01 4.42
C ILE A 131 -5.80 -0.66 4.91
N ARG A 132 -6.73 0.05 5.53
CA ARG A 132 -6.46 1.21 6.36
C ARG A 132 -6.53 0.80 7.82
N LEU A 133 -5.50 1.14 8.57
CA LEU A 133 -5.41 0.99 10.03
C LEU A 133 -5.26 2.37 10.65
N SER A 134 -6.17 2.75 11.53
CA SER A 134 -6.02 3.96 12.35
C SER A 134 -5.34 3.59 13.65
N CYS A 135 -4.14 4.12 13.88
CA CYS A 135 -3.33 3.84 15.05
C CYS A 135 -3.64 4.81 16.18
N ASN A 136 -3.72 4.30 17.41
CA ASN A 136 -3.65 5.15 18.60
C ASN A 136 -2.22 5.70 18.79
N ASN A 137 -2.02 6.59 19.78
CA ASN A 137 -0.73 7.24 20.00
C ASN A 137 0.42 6.26 20.32
N GLU A 138 0.15 5.20 21.07
CA GLU A 138 1.15 4.18 21.43
C GLU A 138 1.52 3.33 20.22
N GLU A 139 0.53 2.83 19.49
CA GLU A 139 0.71 2.08 18.23
C GLU A 139 1.48 2.93 17.21
N TRP A 140 1.12 4.20 17.06
CA TRP A 140 1.80 5.13 16.18
C TRP A 140 3.27 5.33 16.56
N ALA A 141 3.58 5.48 17.85
CA ALA A 141 4.94 5.61 18.34
C ALA A 141 5.78 4.34 18.01
N HIS A 142 5.20 3.15 18.24
CA HIS A 142 5.84 1.89 17.90
C HIS A 142 6.11 1.78 16.38
N ILE A 143 5.12 2.02 15.55
CA ILE A 143 5.29 1.99 14.08
C ILE A 143 6.32 3.04 13.62
N SER A 144 6.31 4.22 14.22
CA SER A 144 7.30 5.28 13.92
C SER A 144 8.72 4.81 14.21
N SER A 145 8.93 4.05 15.29
CA SER A 145 10.22 3.47 15.63
C SER A 145 10.72 2.48 14.57
N PHE A 146 9.83 1.65 14.00
CA PHE A 146 10.16 0.76 12.88
C PHE A 146 10.63 1.53 11.65
N PHE A 147 9.91 2.58 11.26
CA PHE A 147 10.27 3.39 10.10
C PHE A 147 11.62 4.08 10.31
N SER A 148 11.86 4.65 11.50
CA SER A 148 13.12 5.32 11.83
C SER A 148 14.29 4.35 11.86
N LEU A 149 14.12 3.17 12.48
CA LEU A 149 15.15 2.15 12.53
C LEU A 149 15.45 1.59 11.14
N LEU A 150 14.41 1.34 10.34
CA LEU A 150 14.56 0.88 8.97
C LEU A 150 15.36 1.88 8.13
N TRP A 151 15.01 3.17 8.20
CA TRP A 151 15.73 4.23 7.52
C TRP A 151 17.22 4.25 7.88
N ASN A 152 17.52 4.17 9.17
CA ASN A 152 18.91 4.17 9.65
C ASN A 152 19.70 2.95 9.17
N ILE A 153 19.10 1.75 9.22
CA ILE A 153 19.77 0.51 8.80
C ILE A 153 20.01 0.48 7.30
N LEU A 154 19.09 1.06 6.49
CA LEU A 154 19.24 1.13 5.04
C LEU A 154 20.50 1.92 4.62
N HIS A 155 20.90 2.91 5.41
CA HIS A 155 22.09 3.73 5.14
C HIS A 155 23.38 3.17 5.77
N CYS A 156 23.32 2.00 6.45
CA CYS A 156 24.52 1.36 6.97
C CYS A 156 25.33 0.68 5.86
N LEU A 157 26.66 0.79 5.94
CA LEU A 157 27.59 0.07 5.07
C LEU A 157 28.38 -0.95 5.90
N PRO A 158 28.47 -2.22 5.48
CA PRO A 158 27.80 -2.83 4.33
C PRO A 158 26.27 -2.95 4.54
N TYR A 159 25.50 -3.01 3.45
CA TYR A 159 24.05 -3.20 3.48
C TYR A 159 23.65 -4.51 4.18
N ARG A 160 22.81 -4.40 5.19
CA ARG A 160 22.43 -5.51 6.08
C ARG A 160 21.11 -6.14 5.65
N ARG A 161 21.09 -6.79 4.50
CA ARG A 161 19.90 -7.35 3.85
C ARG A 161 19.00 -8.15 4.80
N GLY A 162 19.59 -9.08 5.56
CA GLY A 162 18.81 -9.91 6.50
C GLY A 162 18.17 -9.11 7.62
N ALA A 163 18.86 -8.11 8.19
CA ALA A 163 18.30 -7.26 9.24
C ALA A 163 17.12 -6.43 8.71
N VAL A 164 17.25 -5.85 7.53
CA VAL A 164 16.19 -5.09 6.86
C VAL A 164 14.98 -5.98 6.59
N GLN A 165 15.19 -7.19 6.07
CA GLN A 165 14.12 -8.15 5.79
C GLN A 165 13.34 -8.53 7.05
N HIS A 166 14.02 -8.90 8.14
CA HIS A 166 13.37 -9.29 9.39
C HIS A 166 12.69 -8.11 10.08
N LEU A 167 13.22 -6.89 9.94
CA LEU A 167 12.58 -5.69 10.46
C LEU A 167 11.24 -5.40 9.78
N ILE A 168 11.18 -5.53 8.45
CA ILE A 168 9.91 -5.37 7.72
C ILE A 168 8.93 -6.49 8.08
N VAL A 169 9.40 -7.73 8.22
CA VAL A 169 8.56 -8.86 8.68
C VAL A 169 7.99 -8.57 10.06
N SER A 170 8.81 -8.08 11.00
CA SER A 170 8.36 -7.68 12.34
C SER A 170 7.34 -6.56 12.30
N LEU A 171 7.56 -5.53 11.48
CA LEU A 171 6.59 -4.46 11.25
C LEU A 171 5.23 -5.02 10.81
N LEU A 172 5.23 -5.93 9.85
CA LEU A 172 3.98 -6.52 9.32
C LEU A 172 3.24 -7.35 10.36
N TYR A 173 3.93 -8.08 11.24
CA TYR A 173 3.30 -8.76 12.37
C TYR A 173 2.66 -7.78 13.34
N ASN A 174 3.29 -6.62 13.60
CA ASN A 174 2.70 -5.57 14.43
C ASN A 174 1.45 -4.98 13.77
N LEU A 175 1.48 -4.70 12.47
CA LEU A 175 0.32 -4.21 11.73
C LEU A 175 -0.83 -5.23 11.73
N LYS A 176 -0.51 -6.51 11.58
CA LYS A 176 -1.50 -7.58 11.72
C LYS A 176 -2.14 -7.59 13.10
N TYR A 177 -1.34 -7.48 14.15
CA TYR A 177 -1.84 -7.42 15.53
C TYR A 177 -2.80 -6.24 15.72
N ILE A 178 -2.42 -5.04 15.29
CA ILE A 178 -3.26 -3.85 15.36
C ILE A 178 -4.60 -4.10 14.64
N HIS A 179 -4.56 -4.64 13.43
CA HIS A 179 -5.77 -4.93 12.66
C HIS A 179 -6.71 -5.89 13.40
N GLU A 180 -6.19 -7.01 13.89
CA GLU A 180 -6.97 -8.04 14.57
C GLU A 180 -7.63 -7.52 15.85
N HIS A 181 -7.01 -6.52 16.52
CA HIS A 181 -7.55 -5.94 17.75
C HIS A 181 -8.50 -4.77 17.47
N THR A 182 -8.25 -3.99 16.45
CA THR A 182 -9.12 -2.87 16.05
C THR A 182 -10.42 -3.36 15.40
N CYS A 183 -10.36 -4.38 14.55
CA CYS A 183 -11.54 -4.94 13.88
C CYS A 183 -12.51 -5.67 14.83
N LYS A 184 -12.06 -6.11 16.00
CA LYS A 184 -12.95 -6.71 17.02
C LYS A 184 -13.84 -5.68 17.72
N SER A 185 -13.45 -4.41 17.72
CA SER A 185 -14.17 -3.32 18.43
C SER A 185 -15.23 -2.63 17.56
N THR A 186 -15.22 -2.81 16.26
CA THR A 186 -16.23 -2.20 15.38
C THR A 186 -16.53 -3.17 14.23
N PRO A 187 -17.69 -3.88 14.25
CA PRO A 187 -18.13 -4.59 13.07
C PRO A 187 -18.50 -3.52 12.02
N SER A 188 -17.54 -3.09 11.22
CA SER A 188 -17.86 -2.27 10.06
C SER A 188 -18.70 -3.14 9.14
N ARG A 189 -20.02 -2.89 9.09
CA ARG A 189 -20.84 -3.43 8.01
C ARG A 189 -20.21 -2.94 6.72
N LEU A 190 -19.56 -3.84 6.02
CA LEU A 190 -19.11 -3.59 4.65
C LEU A 190 -20.27 -2.99 3.88
N SER A 191 -20.02 -1.95 3.14
CA SER A 191 -21.03 -1.44 2.21
C SER A 191 -21.40 -2.58 1.25
N ARG A 192 -22.64 -2.59 0.75
CA ARG A 192 -23.06 -3.59 -0.26
C ARG A 192 -22.12 -3.63 -1.46
N GLN A 193 -21.51 -2.50 -1.81
CA GLN A 193 -20.55 -2.39 -2.91
C GLN A 193 -19.23 -3.10 -2.57
N GLU A 194 -18.72 -2.92 -1.35
CA GLU A 194 -17.49 -3.59 -0.90
C GLU A 194 -17.67 -5.10 -0.81
N GLU A 195 -18.82 -5.56 -0.32
CA GLU A 195 -19.13 -6.98 -0.27
C GLU A 195 -19.25 -7.58 -1.67
N LEU A 196 -19.95 -6.89 -2.58
CA LEU A 196 -20.10 -7.32 -3.98
C LEU A 196 -18.73 -7.39 -4.68
N PHE A 197 -17.89 -6.38 -4.47
CA PHE A 197 -16.55 -6.34 -5.04
C PHE A 197 -15.67 -7.48 -4.49
N ARG A 198 -15.70 -7.74 -3.21
CA ARG A 198 -14.99 -8.89 -2.60
C ARG A 198 -15.42 -10.22 -3.22
N ARG A 199 -16.73 -10.43 -3.37
CA ARG A 199 -17.27 -11.63 -4.02
C ARG A 199 -16.82 -11.73 -5.47
N PHE A 200 -16.84 -10.62 -6.20
CA PHE A 200 -16.34 -10.57 -7.58
C PHE A 200 -14.87 -10.97 -7.69
N ILE A 201 -13.99 -10.37 -6.89
CA ILE A 201 -12.56 -10.70 -6.90
C ILE A 201 -12.32 -12.17 -6.53
N ALA A 202 -13.05 -12.70 -5.54
CA ALA A 202 -12.96 -14.13 -5.19
C ALA A 202 -13.32 -15.02 -6.38
N LEU A 203 -14.42 -14.73 -7.08
CA LEU A 203 -14.84 -15.46 -8.27
C LEU A 203 -13.83 -15.38 -9.41
N VAL A 204 -13.28 -14.18 -9.66
CA VAL A 204 -12.24 -13.97 -10.68
C VAL A 204 -11.02 -14.83 -10.38
N ASN A 205 -10.54 -14.83 -9.15
CA ASN A 205 -9.38 -15.63 -8.77
C ASN A 205 -9.62 -17.13 -8.89
N GLN A 206 -10.84 -17.60 -8.64
CA GLN A 206 -11.21 -18.99 -8.75
C GLN A 206 -11.39 -19.46 -10.20
N HIS A 207 -11.93 -18.60 -11.05
CA HIS A 207 -12.41 -19.01 -12.37
C HIS A 207 -11.67 -18.37 -13.56
N SER A 208 -10.87 -17.31 -13.38
CA SER A 208 -10.27 -16.54 -14.51
C SER A 208 -9.34 -17.32 -15.42
N LYS A 209 -8.83 -18.46 -14.97
CA LYS A 209 -8.01 -19.36 -15.84
C LYS A 209 -8.85 -20.08 -16.89
N HIS A 210 -10.14 -20.29 -16.63
CA HIS A 210 -11.04 -21.10 -17.47
C HIS A 210 -12.22 -20.29 -17.98
N GLU A 211 -12.58 -19.19 -17.33
CA GLU A 211 -13.76 -18.41 -17.64
C GLU A 211 -13.41 -16.92 -17.80
N ARG A 212 -13.78 -16.35 -18.95
CA ARG A 212 -13.50 -14.94 -19.31
C ARG A 212 -14.76 -14.12 -19.57
N SER A 213 -15.93 -14.76 -19.51
CA SER A 213 -17.20 -14.09 -19.76
C SER A 213 -17.62 -13.23 -18.60
N VAL A 214 -17.88 -11.94 -18.83
CA VAL A 214 -18.40 -11.02 -17.81
C VAL A 214 -19.75 -11.49 -17.31
N ASN A 215 -20.59 -12.06 -18.17
CA ASN A 215 -21.92 -12.56 -17.80
C ASN A 215 -21.85 -13.68 -16.75
N PHE A 216 -20.87 -14.59 -16.88
CA PHE A 216 -20.64 -15.64 -15.88
C PHE A 216 -20.43 -15.08 -14.46
N TYR A 217 -19.63 -14.01 -14.35
CA TYR A 217 -19.37 -13.38 -13.05
C TYR A 217 -20.59 -12.59 -12.56
N ALA A 218 -21.30 -11.91 -13.46
CA ALA A 218 -22.52 -11.18 -13.13
C ALA A 218 -23.59 -12.12 -12.57
N ASP A 219 -23.84 -13.25 -13.23
CA ASP A 219 -24.86 -14.25 -12.82
C ASP A 219 -24.54 -14.89 -11.45
N LYS A 220 -23.24 -15.02 -11.11
CA LYS A 220 -22.83 -15.56 -9.80
C LYS A 220 -22.85 -14.53 -8.68
N LEU A 221 -22.95 -13.25 -8.99
CA LEU A 221 -23.01 -12.16 -8.02
C LEU A 221 -24.44 -11.70 -7.68
N CYS A 222 -25.41 -12.01 -8.52
CA CYS A 222 -26.83 -11.85 -8.27
C CYS A 222 -27.36 -13.06 -7.52
#